data_1cab4240b9f49d6a4fe879f22c6390f5
#
_entry.id   1cab4240b9f49d6a4fe879f22c6390f5
#
_cell.length_a   1.000
_cell.length_b   1.000
_cell.length_c   1.000
_cell.angle_alpha   90.00
_cell.angle_beta   90.00
_cell.angle_gamma   90.00
#
_symmetry.space_group_name_H-M   'P 1'
#
loop_
_entity.id
_entity.type
_entity.pdbx_description
1 polymer ?
#
loop_
_entity_poly.entity_id
_entity_poly.type
_entity_poly.pdbx_seq_one_letter_code
_entity_poly.pdbx_strand_id
1 'polypeptide(L)'
;MSKKVLVIDDDPDVRLFSVTVLEENGYTALEASNGEEGLAMIKAEKPDLVILDVLMPRQSGVRLYRELKTSKALKNVRVIILSGIAKKTFLRSQKTLTEFGGAEVPEPEIYLEKPVEAEELAETIKKALN
;
A
#
# COMPACT_ATOMS: atom_id res chain seq x y z
N MET A 1 11.63 -11.60 -16.01
CA MET A 1 10.47 -10.71 -16.14
C MET A 1 10.41 -9.76 -14.97
N SER A 2 10.04 -8.51 -15.21
CA SER A 2 9.99 -7.56 -14.13
C SER A 2 8.78 -7.80 -13.24
N LYS A 3 8.95 -7.56 -11.94
CA LYS A 3 7.84 -7.61 -10.99
C LYS A 3 6.95 -6.40 -11.13
N LYS A 4 5.66 -6.59 -10.94
CA LYS A 4 4.67 -5.51 -11.00
C LYS A 4 4.44 -4.96 -9.60
N VAL A 5 4.57 -3.65 -9.45
CA VAL A 5 4.31 -2.98 -8.18
C VAL A 5 3.28 -1.89 -8.42
N LEU A 6 2.19 -1.94 -7.67
CA LEU A 6 1.11 -0.95 -7.77
C LEU A 6 1.29 0.10 -6.69
N VAL A 7 1.29 1.37 -7.09
CA VAL A 7 1.34 2.50 -6.17
C VAL A 7 -0.05 3.11 -6.08
N ILE A 8 -0.58 3.18 -4.87
CA ILE A 8 -1.90 3.76 -4.59
C ILE A 8 -1.69 4.97 -3.68
N ASP A 9 -1.82 6.17 -4.25
CA ASP A 9 -1.62 7.42 -3.54
C ASP A 9 -2.39 8.52 -4.29
N ASP A 10 -3.13 9.36 -3.56
CA ASP A 10 -3.90 10.43 -4.19
C ASP A 10 -3.03 11.65 -4.54
N ASP A 11 -1.83 11.74 -3.99
CA ASP A 11 -0.90 12.83 -4.31
C ASP A 11 -0.08 12.47 -5.56
N PRO A 12 -0.27 13.20 -6.69
CA PRO A 12 0.43 12.87 -7.92
C PRO A 12 1.95 13.01 -7.82
N ASP A 13 2.46 13.90 -6.97
CA ASP A 13 3.91 14.09 -6.82
C ASP A 13 4.54 12.93 -6.05
N VAL A 14 3.87 12.45 -5.00
CA VAL A 14 4.33 11.28 -4.25
C VAL A 14 4.23 10.04 -5.11
N ARG A 15 3.15 9.92 -5.87
CA ARG A 15 2.98 8.79 -6.81
C ARG A 15 4.11 8.79 -7.84
N LEU A 16 4.44 9.94 -8.40
CA LEU A 16 5.54 10.08 -9.35
C LEU A 16 6.88 9.69 -8.73
N PHE A 17 7.13 10.12 -7.49
CA PHE A 17 8.34 9.74 -6.75
C PHE A 17 8.46 8.21 -6.65
N SER A 18 7.41 7.54 -6.21
CA SER A 18 7.42 6.09 -6.04
C SER A 18 7.58 5.36 -7.38
N VAL A 19 6.87 5.82 -8.41
CA VAL A 19 6.97 5.24 -9.75
C VAL A 19 8.39 5.38 -10.29
N THR A 20 9.01 6.54 -10.11
CA THR A 20 10.37 6.79 -10.55
C THR A 20 11.36 5.84 -9.86
N VAL A 21 11.22 5.66 -8.55
CA VAL A 21 12.07 4.72 -7.80
C VAL A 21 11.90 3.30 -8.34
N LEU A 22 10.67 2.90 -8.61
CA LEU A 22 10.38 1.57 -9.14
C LEU A 22 11.02 1.36 -10.50
N GLU A 23 10.82 2.30 -11.41
CA GLU A 23 11.33 2.18 -12.78
C GLU A 23 12.86 2.19 -12.83
N GLU A 24 13.49 3.02 -12.00
CA GLU A 24 14.95 3.06 -11.90
C GLU A 24 15.54 1.76 -11.35
N ASN A 25 14.75 0.96 -10.66
CA ASN A 25 15.19 -0.30 -10.08
C ASN A 25 14.68 -1.52 -10.85
N GLY A 26 14.15 -1.33 -12.06
CA GLY A 26 13.80 -2.42 -12.96
C GLY A 26 12.43 -3.04 -12.73
N TYR A 27 11.57 -2.41 -11.95
CA TYR A 27 10.22 -2.90 -11.72
C TYR A 27 9.21 -2.27 -12.68
N THR A 28 8.11 -2.98 -12.93
CA THR A 28 6.98 -2.42 -13.69
C THR A 28 6.06 -1.71 -12.72
N ALA A 29 5.89 -0.41 -12.90
CA ALA A 29 5.07 0.41 -12.02
C ALA A 29 3.66 0.54 -12.56
N LEU A 30 2.67 0.33 -11.68
CA LEU A 30 1.26 0.57 -11.95
C LEU A 30 0.79 1.65 -10.97
N GLU A 31 -0.22 2.42 -11.34
CA GLU A 31 -0.68 3.55 -10.52
C GLU A 31 -2.19 3.53 -10.30
N ALA A 32 -2.60 3.95 -9.12
CA ALA A 32 -4.00 4.22 -8.79
C ALA A 32 -4.05 5.43 -7.85
N SER A 33 -5.09 6.23 -7.95
CA SER A 33 -5.21 7.47 -7.19
C SER A 33 -6.12 7.38 -5.97
N ASN A 34 -6.77 6.25 -5.77
CA ASN A 34 -7.65 6.02 -4.62
C ASN A 34 -7.83 4.53 -4.37
N GLY A 35 -8.48 4.19 -3.26
CA GLY A 35 -8.65 2.78 -2.87
C GLY A 35 -9.53 1.98 -3.81
N GLU A 36 -10.59 2.58 -4.36
CA GLU A 36 -11.50 1.89 -5.28
C GLU A 36 -10.77 1.52 -6.58
N GLU A 37 -10.06 2.48 -7.15
CA GLU A 37 -9.25 2.26 -8.35
C GLU A 37 -8.14 1.23 -8.06
N GLY A 38 -7.51 1.35 -6.89
CA GLY A 38 -6.47 0.42 -6.46
C GLY A 38 -6.97 -1.00 -6.37
N LEU A 39 -8.14 -1.21 -5.77
CA LEU A 39 -8.72 -2.55 -5.66
C LEU A 39 -9.01 -3.15 -7.04
N ALA A 40 -9.56 -2.35 -7.96
CA ALA A 40 -9.81 -2.81 -9.32
C ALA A 40 -8.51 -3.23 -10.02
N MET A 41 -7.44 -2.45 -9.84
CA MET A 41 -6.13 -2.76 -10.41
C MET A 41 -5.53 -4.04 -9.80
N ILE A 42 -5.69 -4.23 -8.50
CA ILE A 42 -5.18 -5.44 -7.82
C ILE A 42 -5.85 -6.68 -8.42
N LYS A 43 -7.16 -6.63 -8.60
CA LYS A 43 -7.90 -7.76 -9.17
C LYS A 43 -7.55 -8.02 -10.63
N ALA A 44 -7.36 -6.96 -11.42
CA ALA A 44 -7.10 -7.07 -12.84
C ALA A 44 -5.64 -7.44 -13.15
N GLU A 45 -4.68 -6.80 -12.47
CA GLU A 45 -3.26 -6.90 -12.78
C GLU A 45 -2.49 -7.88 -11.89
N LYS A 46 -3.04 -8.22 -10.75
CA LYS A 46 -2.41 -9.14 -9.77
C LYS A 46 -0.96 -8.74 -9.49
N PRO A 47 -0.72 -7.53 -8.96
CA PRO A 47 0.64 -7.07 -8.72
C PRO A 47 1.36 -7.92 -7.67
N ASP A 48 2.67 -7.94 -7.74
CA ASP A 48 3.50 -8.67 -6.79
C ASP A 48 3.61 -7.93 -5.45
N LEU A 49 3.39 -6.62 -5.48
CA LEU A 49 3.50 -5.76 -4.31
C LEU A 49 2.61 -4.54 -4.49
N VAL A 50 2.03 -4.06 -3.39
CA VAL A 50 1.24 -2.83 -3.37
C VAL A 50 1.91 -1.85 -2.40
N ILE A 51 2.15 -0.62 -2.86
CA ILE A 51 2.58 0.48 -2.01
C ILE A 51 1.35 1.34 -1.80
N LEU A 52 0.90 1.42 -0.55
CA LEU A 52 -0.40 2.01 -0.22
C LEU A 52 -0.25 3.18 0.73
N ASP A 53 -0.79 4.33 0.34
CA ASP A 53 -0.99 5.45 1.27
C ASP A 53 -2.33 5.23 1.97
N VAL A 54 -2.33 5.31 3.30
CA VAL A 54 -3.57 5.17 4.07
C VAL A 54 -4.20 6.51 4.42
N LEU A 55 -3.49 7.61 4.18
CA LEU A 55 -4.02 8.97 4.40
C LEU A 55 -4.59 9.51 3.09
N MET A 56 -5.76 9.01 2.72
CA MET A 56 -6.47 9.46 1.52
C MET A 56 -7.91 9.84 1.88
N PRO A 57 -8.57 10.68 1.05
CA PRO A 57 -9.95 11.08 1.32
C PRO A 57 -10.88 9.89 1.56
N ARG A 58 -11.84 10.08 2.44
CA ARG A 58 -12.86 9.07 2.79
C ARG A 58 -12.25 7.80 3.38
N GLN A 59 -11.03 7.89 3.92
CA GLN A 59 -10.33 6.74 4.50
C GLN A 59 -10.17 5.58 3.52
N SER A 60 -10.07 5.88 2.22
CA SER A 60 -10.03 4.83 1.20
C SER A 60 -8.83 3.89 1.34
N GLY A 61 -7.68 4.40 1.80
CA GLY A 61 -6.50 3.57 2.04
C GLY A 61 -6.67 2.63 3.23
N VAL A 62 -7.24 3.13 4.33
CA VAL A 62 -7.52 2.33 5.52
C VAL A 62 -8.50 1.21 5.18
N ARG A 63 -9.55 1.54 4.46
CA ARG A 63 -10.56 0.57 4.06
C ARG A 63 -10.01 -0.46 3.09
N LEU A 64 -9.20 -0.03 2.14
CA LEU A 64 -8.58 -0.94 1.19
C LEU A 64 -7.68 -1.94 1.90
N TYR A 65 -6.86 -1.48 2.86
CA TYR A 65 -6.01 -2.39 3.62
C TYR A 65 -6.84 -3.46 4.32
N ARG A 66 -7.93 -3.07 4.99
CA ARG A 66 -8.82 -4.02 5.65
C ARG A 66 -9.42 -5.01 4.65
N GLU A 67 -9.90 -4.50 3.53
CA GLU A 67 -10.51 -5.34 2.50
C GLU A 67 -9.53 -6.38 1.97
N LEU A 68 -8.30 -5.97 1.71
CA LEU A 68 -7.26 -6.90 1.26
C LEU A 68 -7.00 -7.99 2.30
N LYS A 69 -6.84 -7.60 3.56
CA LYS A 69 -6.43 -8.54 4.61
C LYS A 69 -7.55 -9.41 5.14
N THR A 70 -8.80 -9.08 4.84
CA THR A 70 -9.96 -9.89 5.23
C THR A 70 -10.51 -10.73 4.08
N SER A 71 -10.01 -10.56 2.86
CA SER A 71 -10.44 -11.33 1.69
C SER A 71 -9.60 -12.59 1.56
N LYS A 72 -10.22 -13.75 1.42
CA LYS A 72 -9.50 -15.01 1.20
C LYS A 72 -8.67 -14.98 -0.08
N ALA A 73 -9.18 -14.30 -1.11
CA ALA A 73 -8.51 -14.21 -2.39
C ALA A 73 -7.32 -13.24 -2.39
N LEU A 74 -7.34 -12.22 -1.52
CA LEU A 74 -6.40 -11.11 -1.58
C LEU A 74 -5.49 -10.98 -0.35
N LYS A 75 -5.73 -11.74 0.71
CA LYS A 75 -4.98 -11.58 1.97
C LYS A 75 -3.47 -11.80 1.84
N ASN A 76 -3.04 -12.52 0.81
CA ASN A 76 -1.63 -12.80 0.59
C ASN A 76 -0.93 -11.75 -0.29
N VAL A 77 -1.65 -10.75 -0.76
CA VAL A 77 -1.05 -9.63 -1.49
C VAL A 77 -0.12 -8.88 -0.52
N ARG A 78 1.13 -8.70 -0.93
CA ARG A 78 2.11 -8.00 -0.10
C ARG A 78 1.85 -6.51 -0.16
N VAL A 79 1.89 -5.85 1.00
CA VAL A 79 1.59 -4.42 1.10
C VAL A 79 2.66 -3.71 1.91
N ILE A 80 3.19 -2.64 1.35
CA ILE A 80 4.00 -1.66 2.08
C ILE A 80 3.10 -0.46 2.30
N ILE A 81 2.94 -0.03 3.56
CA ILE A 81 2.27 1.24 3.84
C ILE A 81 3.30 2.35 3.76
N LEU A 82 3.02 3.37 2.96
CA LEU A 82 3.86 4.57 2.82
C LEU A 82 2.97 5.78 3.03
N SER A 83 3.00 6.38 4.22
CA SER A 83 2.03 7.40 4.56
C SER A 83 2.57 8.47 5.50
N GLY A 84 1.96 9.65 5.43
CA GLY A 84 2.24 10.73 6.37
C GLY A 84 1.61 10.52 7.74
N ILE A 85 0.74 9.53 7.89
CA ILE A 85 0.12 9.22 9.18
C ILE A 85 1.03 8.29 9.99
N ALA A 86 1.15 8.54 11.28
CA ALA A 86 2.00 7.70 12.15
C ALA A 86 1.44 6.29 12.25
N LYS A 87 2.32 5.29 12.31
CA LYS A 87 1.93 3.89 12.42
C LYS A 87 0.96 3.63 13.56
N LYS A 88 1.22 4.19 14.74
CA LYS A 88 0.33 3.99 15.90
C LYS A 88 -1.07 4.53 15.68
N THR A 89 -1.21 5.61 14.91
CA THR A 89 -2.50 6.18 14.56
C THR A 89 -3.26 5.26 13.62
N PHE A 90 -2.56 4.71 12.63
CA PHE A 90 -3.14 3.72 11.71
C PHE A 90 -3.62 2.49 12.48
N LEU A 91 -2.79 1.94 13.37
CA LEU A 91 -3.14 0.77 14.16
C LEU A 91 -4.36 1.02 15.06
N ARG A 92 -4.45 2.22 15.63
CA ARG A 92 -5.60 2.62 16.43
C ARG A 92 -6.88 2.67 15.60
N SER A 93 -6.80 3.18 14.37
CA SER A 93 -7.93 3.18 13.44
C SER A 93 -8.41 1.76 13.14
N GLN A 94 -7.49 0.84 12.92
CA GLN A 94 -7.84 -0.56 12.65
C GLN A 94 -8.50 -1.20 13.87
N LYS A 95 -7.99 -0.93 15.06
CA LYS A 95 -8.56 -1.44 16.31
C LYS A 95 -10.00 -0.93 16.49
N THR A 96 -10.24 0.34 16.25
CA THR A 96 -11.57 0.93 16.35
C THR A 96 -12.54 0.24 15.39
N LEU A 97 -12.14 0.02 14.15
CA LEU A 97 -12.98 -0.66 13.17
C LEU A 97 -13.29 -2.10 13.60
N THR A 98 -12.35 -2.78 14.20
CA THR A 98 -12.54 -4.13 14.74
C THR A 98 -13.54 -4.13 15.88
N GLU A 99 -13.43 -3.17 16.80
CA GLU A 99 -14.34 -3.03 17.94
C GLU A 99 -15.77 -2.74 17.52
N PHE A 100 -15.98 -2.07 16.38
CA PHE A 100 -17.30 -1.76 15.85
C PHE A 100 -17.80 -2.84 14.87
N GLY A 101 -17.37 -4.08 15.03
CA GLY A 101 -17.90 -5.21 14.29
C GLY A 101 -17.12 -5.61 13.05
N GLY A 102 -15.97 -4.99 12.80
CA GLY A 102 -15.11 -5.40 11.71
C GLY A 102 -14.29 -6.63 12.08
N ALA A 103 -13.81 -7.37 11.08
CA ALA A 103 -12.92 -8.49 11.32
C ALA A 103 -11.55 -8.01 11.76
N GLU A 104 -10.85 -8.83 12.54
CA GLU A 104 -9.46 -8.54 12.89
C GLU A 104 -8.60 -8.55 11.64
N VAL A 105 -7.64 -7.62 11.59
CA VAL A 105 -6.65 -7.56 10.51
C VAL A 105 -5.26 -7.60 11.11
N PRO A 106 -4.30 -8.24 10.42
CA PRO A 106 -2.91 -8.22 10.90
C PRO A 106 -2.30 -6.84 10.76
N GLU A 107 -1.30 -6.53 11.58
CA GLU A 107 -0.52 -5.34 11.38
C GLU A 107 0.22 -5.43 10.04
N PRO A 108 0.42 -4.28 9.35
CA PRO A 108 1.25 -4.30 8.15
C PRO A 108 2.67 -4.74 8.52
N GLU A 109 3.25 -5.61 7.71
CA GLU A 109 4.63 -6.05 7.93
C GLU A 109 5.60 -4.90 7.75
N ILE A 110 5.31 -4.00 6.84
CA ILE A 110 6.18 -2.86 6.52
C ILE A 110 5.35 -1.59 6.52
N TYR A 111 5.75 -0.64 7.36
CA TYR A 111 5.11 0.67 7.46
C TYR A 111 6.19 1.74 7.40
N LEU A 112 6.15 2.58 6.37
CA LEU A 112 7.08 3.71 6.21
C LEU A 112 6.33 5.01 6.39
N GLU A 113 6.84 5.86 7.28
CA GLU A 113 6.28 7.19 7.49
C GLU A 113 6.98 8.18 6.57
N LYS A 114 6.20 8.98 5.85
CA LYS A 114 6.74 10.04 4.98
C LYS A 114 7.35 11.16 5.82
N PRO A 115 8.41 11.81 5.32
CA PRO A 115 9.08 11.58 4.04
C PRO A 115 10.05 10.41 4.10
N VAL A 116 10.25 9.71 2.96
CA VAL A 116 11.26 8.66 2.86
C VAL A 116 12.23 9.00 1.74
N GLU A 117 13.48 8.56 1.89
CA GLU A 117 14.49 8.73 0.86
C GLU A 117 14.32 7.67 -0.23
N ALA A 118 14.73 7.99 -1.46
CA ALA A 118 14.62 7.05 -2.58
C ALA A 118 15.34 5.73 -2.31
N GLU A 119 16.52 5.79 -1.69
CA GLU A 119 17.30 4.60 -1.36
C GLU A 119 16.60 3.73 -0.33
N GLU A 120 15.98 4.35 0.67
CA GLU A 120 15.23 3.62 1.70
C GLU A 120 14.04 2.91 1.08
N LEU A 121 13.30 3.59 0.21
CA LEU A 121 12.16 3.00 -0.46
C LEU A 121 12.59 1.85 -1.37
N ALA A 122 13.65 2.04 -2.15
CA ALA A 122 14.19 1.00 -3.04
C ALA A 122 14.60 -0.26 -2.27
N GLU A 123 15.29 -0.10 -1.14
CA GLU A 123 15.70 -1.23 -0.31
C GLU A 123 14.50 -1.96 0.30
N THR A 124 13.50 -1.20 0.76
CA THR A 124 12.30 -1.76 1.35
C THR A 124 11.53 -2.59 0.32
N ILE A 125 11.40 -2.08 -0.90
CA ILE A 125 10.76 -2.80 -2.00
C ILE A 125 11.50 -4.10 -2.29
N LYS A 126 12.82 -4.04 -2.38
CA LYS A 126 13.65 -5.21 -2.66
C LYS A 126 13.46 -6.30 -1.59
N LYS A 127 13.45 -5.92 -0.33
CA LYS A 127 13.23 -6.86 0.77
C LYS A 127 11.84 -7.47 0.72
N ALA A 128 10.83 -6.68 0.39
CA ALA A 128 9.45 -7.15 0.32
C ALA A 128 9.24 -8.16 -0.81
N LEU A 129 10.03 -8.07 -1.88
CA LEU A 129 9.90 -8.93 -3.06
C LEU A 129 10.83 -10.14 -3.05
N ASN A 130 11.69 -10.23 -2.08
CA ASN A 130 12.60 -11.40 -1.96
C ASN A 130 12.02 -12.50 -1.10
#